data_b0c01d6fa77a2e52a77b16077071817e
#
_entry.id   b0c01d6fa77a2e52a77b16077071817e
#
_cell.length_a   1.000
_cell.length_b   1.000
_cell.length_c   1.000
_cell.angle_alpha   90.00
_cell.angle_beta   90.00
_cell.angle_gamma   90.00
#
_symmetry.space_group_name_H-M   'P 1'
#
loop_
_entity.id
_entity.type
_entity.pdbx_description
1 polymer ?
#
loop_
_entity_poly.entity_id
_entity_poly.type
_entity_poly.pdbx_seq_one_letter_code
_entity_poly.pdbx_strand_id
1 'polypeptide(L)'
;MRRRHILVPLALTILASTALAAPAGAVTGSLGSLGPLGSLATPTGTTFENPYSTDTGNNIVAFGDSFTSNSASYVNDAPQNYPTYPRTEGCLTAPDAWPAQLGAITGRPVQNWACNAHTTGQMLGRIDRAIASGHINGSSLVILAAGMNDKRQGVPDTEVVANLVSAVEKVRAVAPGAQIALLGRLATTNAEGRFCDRNTVPDQPTGAIDRITAGYEAATQNNQRAAAAQADVQFIDIRSMTIEANSSCGLDADRFISGMTDTTTPDYNMPAHPSLAGSRFLAQQVSAVIVAAAVTGLLP
;
A
#
# COMPACT_ATOMS: atom_id res chain seq x y z
N MET A 1 21.98 41.67 -42.28
CA MET A 1 20.69 40.98 -42.42
C MET A 1 20.00 40.92 -41.05
N ARG A 2 18.96 41.75 -40.82
CA ARG A 2 18.23 41.83 -39.54
C ARG A 2 17.05 40.88 -39.61
N ARG A 3 17.01 39.86 -38.71
CA ARG A 3 15.85 38.99 -38.55
C ARG A 3 14.88 39.64 -37.53
N ARG A 4 13.65 39.90 -37.99
CA ARG A 4 12.53 40.42 -37.19
C ARG A 4 11.90 39.21 -36.46
N HIS A 5 11.81 39.29 -35.13
CA HIS A 5 10.99 38.39 -34.30
C HIS A 5 9.55 38.87 -34.33
N ILE A 6 8.64 38.00 -34.76
CA ILE A 6 7.19 38.19 -34.70
C ILE A 6 6.73 37.61 -33.38
N LEU A 7 6.20 38.45 -32.48
CA LEU A 7 5.51 38.05 -31.27
C LEU A 7 4.05 37.81 -31.63
N VAL A 8 3.56 36.58 -31.37
CA VAL A 8 2.13 36.20 -31.43
C VAL A 8 1.56 36.30 -30.03
N PRO A 9 0.50 37.08 -29.77
CA PRO A 9 -0.13 37.09 -28.46
C PRO A 9 -1.05 35.89 -28.29
N LEU A 10 -0.83 35.14 -27.22
CA LEU A 10 -1.68 34.04 -26.77
C LEU A 10 -2.86 34.63 -25.97
N ALA A 11 -4.07 34.57 -26.53
CA ALA A 11 -5.29 34.97 -25.84
C ALA A 11 -5.72 33.87 -24.84
N LEU A 12 -5.72 34.21 -23.56
CA LEU A 12 -6.18 33.35 -22.48
C LEU A 12 -7.70 33.53 -22.32
N THR A 13 -8.49 32.55 -22.72
CA THR A 13 -9.95 32.53 -22.53
C THR A 13 -10.25 31.93 -21.15
N ILE A 14 -10.70 32.75 -20.23
CA ILE A 14 -11.18 32.32 -18.91
C ILE A 14 -12.64 31.89 -19.05
N LEU A 15 -12.93 30.61 -18.90
CA LEU A 15 -14.28 30.05 -18.76
C LEU A 15 -14.70 30.16 -17.30
N ALA A 16 -15.65 31.07 -17.02
CA ALA A 16 -16.29 31.17 -15.73
C ALA A 16 -17.33 30.06 -15.58
N SER A 17 -17.08 29.11 -14.66
CA SER A 17 -18.08 28.11 -14.27
C SER A 17 -18.98 28.66 -13.17
N THR A 18 -20.26 28.87 -13.47
CA THR A 18 -21.28 29.22 -12.49
C THR A 18 -21.68 27.98 -11.69
N ALA A 19 -21.40 27.97 -10.41
CA ALA A 19 -21.90 26.96 -9.47
C ALA A 19 -23.36 27.25 -9.14
N LEU A 20 -24.25 26.32 -9.48
CA LEU A 20 -25.63 26.30 -8.99
C LEU A 20 -25.63 25.75 -7.56
N ALA A 21 -26.03 26.59 -6.61
CA ALA A 21 -26.27 26.16 -5.23
C ALA A 21 -27.61 25.41 -5.16
N ALA A 22 -27.56 24.15 -4.68
CA ALA A 22 -28.75 23.39 -4.32
C ALA A 22 -29.20 23.75 -2.88
N PRO A 23 -30.49 23.75 -2.57
CA PRO A 23 -30.97 24.12 -1.23
C PRO A 23 -30.72 23.01 -0.21
N ALA A 24 -30.26 23.39 0.98
CA ALA A 24 -30.07 22.51 2.12
C ALA A 24 -31.44 22.03 2.65
N GLY A 25 -31.75 20.77 2.40
CA GLY A 25 -32.85 20.07 3.07
C GLY A 25 -32.41 19.62 4.45
N ALA A 26 -32.97 20.15 5.52
CA ALA A 26 -32.77 19.68 6.88
C ALA A 26 -33.46 18.33 7.07
N VAL A 27 -32.64 17.25 7.20
CA VAL A 27 -33.13 15.95 7.64
C VAL A 27 -32.99 15.91 9.16
N THR A 28 -34.10 16.08 9.87
CA THR A 28 -34.19 15.78 11.30
C THR A 28 -34.28 14.26 11.47
N GLY A 29 -33.16 13.61 11.64
CA GLY A 29 -33.04 12.20 12.02
C GLY A 29 -33.05 12.09 13.56
N SER A 30 -34.07 11.46 14.10
CA SER A 30 -34.22 11.09 15.51
C SER A 30 -33.00 10.27 15.99
N LEU A 31 -32.35 10.70 17.07
CA LEU A 31 -31.36 9.94 17.81
C LEU A 31 -32.04 8.73 18.47
N GLY A 32 -31.96 7.58 17.78
CA GLY A 32 -32.32 6.29 18.39
C GLY A 32 -31.32 5.98 19.52
N SER A 33 -31.86 5.67 20.70
CA SER A 33 -31.10 5.29 21.91
C SER A 33 -30.13 4.14 21.60
N LEU A 34 -28.84 4.33 21.89
CA LEU A 34 -27.87 3.25 21.96
C LEU A 34 -28.25 2.30 23.09
N GLY A 35 -28.76 1.13 22.75
CA GLY A 35 -28.94 0.03 23.68
C GLY A 35 -27.58 -0.43 24.24
N PRO A 36 -27.56 -1.12 25.43
CA PRO A 36 -26.32 -1.53 26.04
C PRO A 36 -25.57 -2.49 25.12
N LEU A 37 -24.25 -2.23 24.96
CA LEU A 37 -23.32 -3.10 24.26
C LEU A 37 -23.41 -4.52 24.84
N GLY A 38 -24.07 -5.41 24.13
CA GLY A 38 -24.13 -6.82 24.48
C GLY A 38 -22.70 -7.37 24.55
N SER A 39 -22.42 -8.01 25.67
CA SER A 39 -21.18 -8.76 25.89
C SER A 39 -20.96 -9.72 24.72
N LEU A 40 -19.95 -9.45 23.88
CA LEU A 40 -19.50 -10.39 22.86
C LEU A 40 -18.92 -11.60 23.59
N ALA A 41 -19.68 -12.71 23.56
CA ALA A 41 -19.19 -13.98 24.03
C ALA A 41 -17.89 -14.32 23.27
N THR A 42 -16.80 -14.51 24.02
CA THR A 42 -15.52 -14.99 23.49
C THR A 42 -15.72 -16.38 22.91
N PRO A 43 -15.48 -16.61 21.61
CA PRO A 43 -15.48 -17.97 21.08
C PRO A 43 -14.27 -18.71 21.67
N THR A 44 -14.52 -19.76 22.44
CA THR A 44 -13.48 -20.66 22.90
C THR A 44 -12.96 -21.47 21.74
N GLY A 45 -11.69 -21.27 21.41
CA GLY A 45 -10.86 -22.30 20.76
C GLY A 45 -10.89 -22.41 19.25
N THR A 46 -10.89 -21.31 18.51
CA THR A 46 -10.49 -21.35 17.09
C THR A 46 -9.32 -20.40 16.86
N THR A 47 -8.21 -20.93 16.37
CA THR A 47 -7.14 -20.15 15.77
C THR A 47 -7.75 -19.37 14.62
N PHE A 48 -7.93 -18.06 14.79
CA PHE A 48 -8.39 -17.20 13.70
C PHE A 48 -7.28 -17.11 12.67
N GLU A 49 -7.35 -17.97 11.67
CA GLU A 49 -6.38 -17.98 10.55
C GLU A 49 -6.81 -17.11 9.38
N ASN A 50 -7.82 -16.37 9.40
CA ASN A 50 -8.08 -15.33 8.38
C ASN A 50 -9.39 -14.58 8.65
N PRO A 51 -9.39 -13.30 9.03
CA PRO A 51 -10.59 -12.48 9.06
C PRO A 51 -10.98 -11.99 7.66
N TYR A 52 -10.12 -12.18 6.67
CA TYR A 52 -10.45 -11.88 5.29
C TYR A 52 -11.38 -12.96 4.74
N SER A 53 -12.31 -12.56 3.89
CA SER A 53 -13.31 -13.43 3.28
C SER A 53 -12.70 -14.73 2.77
N THR A 54 -13.38 -15.84 2.99
CA THR A 54 -13.10 -17.12 2.31
C THR A 54 -13.55 -17.11 0.87
N ASP A 55 -14.30 -16.08 0.45
CA ASP A 55 -14.67 -15.88 -0.94
C ASP A 55 -13.43 -15.47 -1.75
N THR A 56 -13.11 -16.28 -2.74
CA THR A 56 -11.97 -16.06 -3.66
C THR A 56 -12.44 -15.60 -5.05
N GLY A 57 -13.74 -15.42 -5.26
CA GLY A 57 -14.29 -14.89 -6.51
C GLY A 57 -13.93 -13.40 -6.65
N ASN A 58 -13.27 -13.02 -7.75
CA ASN A 58 -12.90 -11.62 -8.03
C ASN A 58 -12.17 -10.92 -6.86
N ASN A 59 -11.28 -11.64 -6.18
CA ASN A 59 -10.60 -11.21 -4.97
C ASN A 59 -9.35 -10.36 -5.24
N ILE A 60 -8.86 -9.73 -4.17
CA ILE A 60 -7.56 -9.08 -4.10
C ILE A 60 -6.62 -9.99 -3.29
N VAL A 61 -5.46 -10.33 -3.85
CA VAL A 61 -4.42 -11.10 -3.15
C VAL A 61 -3.17 -10.23 -3.05
N ALA A 62 -2.84 -9.80 -1.84
CA ALA A 62 -1.73 -8.90 -1.58
C ALA A 62 -0.55 -9.66 -0.99
N PHE A 63 0.63 -9.50 -1.58
CA PHE A 63 1.90 -10.01 -1.09
C PHE A 63 2.85 -8.85 -0.82
N GLY A 64 3.68 -8.98 0.21
CA GLY A 64 4.63 -7.94 0.54
C GLY A 64 5.28 -8.13 1.89
N ASP A 65 5.92 -7.07 2.33
CA ASP A 65 6.60 -6.97 3.63
C ASP A 65 5.76 -6.18 4.66
N SER A 66 6.45 -5.57 5.63
CA SER A 66 5.81 -4.79 6.68
C SER A 66 5.07 -3.53 6.18
N PHE A 67 5.35 -3.03 4.98
CA PHE A 67 4.59 -1.91 4.38
C PHE A 67 3.22 -2.36 3.86
N THR A 68 3.04 -3.65 3.65
CA THR A 68 1.77 -4.25 3.23
C THR A 68 1.03 -4.88 4.39
N SER A 69 1.72 -5.58 5.29
CA SER A 69 1.12 -6.15 6.50
C SER A 69 0.78 -5.09 7.53
N ASN A 70 1.64 -4.11 7.74
CA ASN A 70 1.52 -2.93 8.61
C ASN A 70 0.93 -3.23 10.00
N SER A 71 1.26 -4.41 10.58
CA SER A 71 0.70 -4.86 11.86
C SER A 71 1.17 -3.98 13.01
N ALA A 72 0.29 -3.74 13.99
CA ALA A 72 0.58 -2.84 15.10
C ALA A 72 1.76 -3.32 15.96
N SER A 73 2.65 -2.40 16.36
CA SER A 73 3.83 -2.72 17.16
C SER A 73 3.48 -3.48 18.44
N TYR A 74 2.48 -3.03 19.19
CA TYR A 74 2.06 -3.67 20.44
C TYR A 74 1.54 -5.10 20.24
N VAL A 75 1.01 -5.42 19.04
CA VAL A 75 0.60 -6.79 18.68
C VAL A 75 1.81 -7.62 18.30
N ASN A 76 2.78 -7.03 17.56
CA ASN A 76 4.02 -7.71 17.19
C ASN A 76 4.85 -8.10 18.44
N ASP A 77 4.85 -7.26 19.47
CA ASP A 77 5.61 -7.48 20.70
C ASP A 77 5.00 -8.59 21.57
N ALA A 78 3.67 -8.78 21.53
CA ALA A 78 2.97 -9.77 22.34
C ALA A 78 1.77 -10.39 21.61
N PRO A 79 1.98 -11.10 20.49
CA PRO A 79 0.89 -11.56 19.61
C PRO A 79 -0.07 -12.55 20.28
N GLN A 80 0.38 -13.23 21.32
CA GLN A 80 -0.44 -14.15 22.12
C GLN A 80 -1.55 -13.42 22.90
N ASN A 81 -1.38 -12.13 23.18
CA ASN A 81 -2.38 -11.32 23.89
C ASN A 81 -3.50 -10.82 22.93
N TYR A 82 -3.33 -11.00 21.63
CA TYR A 82 -4.26 -10.53 20.60
C TYR A 82 -4.65 -11.68 19.66
N PRO A 83 -5.34 -12.73 20.16
CA PRO A 83 -5.65 -13.92 19.37
C PRO A 83 -6.59 -13.64 18.19
N THR A 84 -7.37 -12.56 18.26
CA THR A 84 -8.31 -12.14 17.20
C THR A 84 -7.70 -11.16 16.19
N TYR A 85 -6.43 -10.73 16.39
CA TYR A 85 -5.79 -9.85 15.42
C TYR A 85 -5.55 -10.60 14.10
N PRO A 86 -5.84 -9.95 12.96
CA PRO A 86 -5.76 -10.59 11.65
C PRO A 86 -4.39 -11.22 11.38
N ARG A 87 -4.40 -12.46 10.90
CA ARG A 87 -3.17 -13.16 10.51
C ARG A 87 -3.44 -14.17 9.40
N THR A 88 -2.45 -14.38 8.55
CA THR A 88 -2.47 -15.39 7.51
C THR A 88 -1.23 -16.26 7.69
N GLU A 89 -1.41 -17.53 8.03
CA GLU A 89 -0.33 -18.49 8.34
C GLU A 89 0.76 -17.89 9.25
N GLY A 90 0.35 -17.40 10.40
CA GLY A 90 1.22 -16.83 11.42
C GLY A 90 1.67 -15.38 11.19
N CYS A 91 1.56 -14.84 9.98
CA CYS A 91 1.93 -13.47 9.68
C CYS A 91 0.77 -12.51 10.02
N LEU A 92 1.03 -11.58 10.95
CA LEU A 92 0.07 -10.56 11.39
C LEU A 92 -0.13 -9.50 10.30
N THR A 93 -1.36 -9.06 10.12
CA THR A 93 -1.72 -8.01 9.15
C THR A 93 -2.72 -7.05 9.76
N ALA A 94 -2.51 -5.74 9.63
CA ALA A 94 -3.42 -4.76 10.21
C ALA A 94 -4.78 -4.75 9.48
N PRO A 95 -5.89 -4.60 10.22
CA PRO A 95 -7.23 -4.54 9.64
C PRO A 95 -7.47 -3.24 8.85
N ASP A 96 -6.60 -2.24 8.99
CA ASP A 96 -6.60 -0.94 8.33
C ASP A 96 -5.41 -0.74 7.37
N ALA A 97 -4.61 -1.78 7.12
CA ALA A 97 -3.57 -1.74 6.10
C ALA A 97 -4.16 -1.53 4.70
N TRP A 98 -3.36 -1.06 3.76
CA TRP A 98 -3.82 -0.72 2.41
C TRP A 98 -4.60 -1.83 1.68
N PRO A 99 -4.30 -3.15 1.84
CA PRO A 99 -5.11 -4.17 1.18
C PRO A 99 -6.55 -4.20 1.67
N ALA A 100 -6.76 -4.05 2.98
CA ALA A 100 -8.11 -4.00 3.57
C ALA A 100 -8.87 -2.75 3.10
N GLN A 101 -8.20 -1.59 3.04
CA GLN A 101 -8.78 -0.36 2.51
C GLN A 101 -9.12 -0.47 1.02
N LEU A 102 -8.28 -1.14 0.22
CA LEU A 102 -8.58 -1.41 -1.19
C LEU A 102 -9.82 -2.30 -1.33
N GLY A 103 -9.96 -3.33 -0.50
CA GLY A 103 -11.16 -4.14 -0.42
C GLY A 103 -12.41 -3.32 -0.14
N ALA A 104 -12.33 -2.41 0.83
CA ALA A 104 -13.44 -1.51 1.16
C ALA A 104 -13.80 -0.55 0.01
N ILE A 105 -12.80 -0.03 -0.72
CA ILE A 105 -13.02 0.86 -1.89
C ILE A 105 -13.66 0.10 -3.05
N THR A 106 -13.24 -1.12 -3.30
CA THR A 106 -13.63 -1.88 -4.50
C THR A 106 -14.78 -2.87 -4.26
N GLY A 107 -15.15 -3.15 -3.02
CA GLY A 107 -16.10 -4.18 -2.64
C GLY A 107 -15.58 -5.63 -2.88
N ARG A 108 -14.27 -5.80 -3.17
CA ARG A 108 -13.69 -7.10 -3.47
C ARG A 108 -13.20 -7.79 -2.19
N PRO A 109 -13.36 -9.11 -2.06
CA PRO A 109 -12.74 -9.89 -0.99
C PRO A 109 -11.22 -9.72 -1.00
N VAL A 110 -10.58 -9.76 0.18
CA VAL A 110 -9.13 -9.56 0.33
C VAL A 110 -8.50 -10.76 1.01
N GLN A 111 -7.39 -11.26 0.46
CA GLN A 111 -6.46 -12.19 1.09
C GLN A 111 -5.10 -11.49 1.23
N ASN A 112 -4.73 -11.10 2.44
CA ASN A 112 -3.45 -10.45 2.69
C ASN A 112 -2.41 -11.48 3.14
N TRP A 113 -1.49 -11.82 2.24
CA TRP A 113 -0.39 -12.77 2.45
C TRP A 113 0.95 -12.11 2.80
N ALA A 114 0.94 -10.81 3.05
CA ALA A 114 2.14 -10.10 3.46
C ALA A 114 2.65 -10.55 4.84
N CYS A 115 3.95 -10.39 5.07
CA CYS A 115 4.57 -10.73 6.34
C CYS A 115 5.70 -9.74 6.68
N ASN A 116 5.75 -9.30 7.93
CA ASN A 116 6.80 -8.40 8.40
C ASN A 116 8.20 -8.96 8.09
N ALA A 117 9.11 -8.08 7.70
CA ALA A 117 10.52 -8.35 7.41
C ALA A 117 10.79 -9.33 6.25
N HIS A 118 9.78 -9.80 5.51
CA HIS A 118 9.99 -10.71 4.39
C HIS A 118 10.75 -10.05 3.24
N THR A 119 11.67 -10.84 2.66
CA THR A 119 12.34 -10.57 1.39
C THR A 119 11.49 -11.06 0.21
N THR A 120 11.89 -10.71 -1.02
CA THR A 120 11.27 -11.24 -2.24
C THR A 120 11.36 -12.76 -2.31
N GLY A 121 12.48 -13.35 -1.89
CA GLY A 121 12.64 -14.83 -1.83
C GLY A 121 11.65 -15.48 -0.87
N GLN A 122 11.44 -14.89 0.31
CA GLN A 122 10.45 -15.39 1.28
C GLN A 122 9.01 -15.16 0.79
N MET A 123 8.75 -14.10 0.05
CA MET A 123 7.46 -13.85 -0.60
C MET A 123 7.09 -14.95 -1.59
N LEU A 124 8.05 -15.54 -2.34
CA LEU A 124 7.78 -16.67 -3.23
C LEU A 124 7.15 -17.85 -2.48
N GLY A 125 7.64 -18.19 -1.29
CA GLY A 125 7.04 -19.24 -0.46
C GLY A 125 5.63 -18.88 0.03
N ARG A 126 5.31 -17.59 0.22
CA ARG A 126 3.94 -17.14 0.53
C ARG A 126 3.01 -17.32 -0.66
N ILE A 127 3.49 -17.05 -1.88
CA ILE A 127 2.74 -17.26 -3.12
C ILE A 127 2.43 -18.74 -3.31
N ASP A 128 3.40 -19.64 -3.11
CA ASP A 128 3.18 -21.08 -3.21
C ASP A 128 2.07 -21.56 -2.26
N ARG A 129 2.05 -21.05 -1.03
CA ARG A 129 0.98 -21.38 -0.07
C ARG A 129 -0.37 -20.78 -0.43
N ALA A 130 -0.41 -19.55 -0.95
CA ALA A 130 -1.64 -18.94 -1.44
C ALA A 130 -2.24 -19.71 -2.62
N ILE A 131 -1.39 -20.21 -3.53
CA ILE A 131 -1.80 -21.10 -4.63
C ILE A 131 -2.37 -22.40 -4.06
N ALA A 132 -1.67 -23.06 -3.15
CA ALA A 132 -2.11 -24.31 -2.53
C ALA A 132 -3.43 -24.15 -1.76
N SER A 133 -3.71 -22.97 -1.23
CA SER A 133 -4.95 -22.62 -0.52
C SER A 133 -6.09 -22.22 -1.47
N GLY A 134 -5.86 -22.18 -2.79
CA GLY A 134 -6.87 -21.77 -3.77
C GLY A 134 -7.22 -20.27 -3.75
N HIS A 135 -6.38 -19.43 -3.14
CA HIS A 135 -6.63 -17.98 -3.03
C HIS A 135 -6.30 -17.23 -4.33
N ILE A 136 -5.58 -17.84 -5.27
CA ILE A 136 -5.24 -17.23 -6.56
C ILE A 136 -6.01 -17.95 -7.67
N ASN A 137 -6.78 -17.20 -8.43
CA ASN A 137 -7.60 -17.71 -9.54
C ASN A 137 -7.62 -16.70 -10.71
N GLY A 138 -8.24 -17.07 -11.83
CA GLY A 138 -8.24 -16.26 -13.05
C GLY A 138 -8.92 -14.89 -12.93
N SER A 139 -9.73 -14.65 -11.90
CA SER A 139 -10.36 -13.34 -11.64
C SER A 139 -9.66 -12.53 -10.54
N SER A 140 -8.58 -13.05 -9.95
CA SER A 140 -7.85 -12.38 -8.89
C SER A 140 -7.11 -11.13 -9.39
N LEU A 141 -7.05 -10.11 -8.52
CA LEU A 141 -6.08 -9.02 -8.62
C LEU A 141 -4.91 -9.34 -7.66
N VAL A 142 -3.73 -9.61 -8.19
CA VAL A 142 -2.54 -9.94 -7.41
C VAL A 142 -1.60 -8.74 -7.35
N ILE A 143 -1.29 -8.27 -6.15
CA ILE A 143 -0.37 -7.15 -5.93
C ILE A 143 0.88 -7.64 -5.20
N LEU A 144 2.05 -7.35 -5.78
CA LEU A 144 3.37 -7.73 -5.27
C LEU A 144 4.11 -6.47 -4.80
N ALA A 145 4.46 -6.38 -3.51
CA ALA A 145 5.00 -5.18 -2.86
C ALA A 145 6.14 -5.53 -1.89
N ALA A 146 7.29 -5.96 -2.40
CA ALA A 146 8.47 -6.31 -1.60
C ALA A 146 9.77 -5.81 -2.25
N GLY A 147 10.90 -5.89 -1.51
CA GLY A 147 12.24 -5.59 -2.02
C GLY A 147 13.13 -4.78 -1.07
N MET A 148 12.56 -4.05 -0.10
CA MET A 148 13.35 -3.23 0.82
C MET A 148 14.16 -4.08 1.80
N ASN A 149 13.60 -5.18 2.29
CA ASN A 149 14.29 -6.08 3.21
C ASN A 149 15.42 -6.85 2.52
N ASP A 150 15.28 -7.10 1.24
CA ASP A 150 16.35 -7.67 0.40
C ASP A 150 17.60 -6.79 0.44
N LYS A 151 17.43 -5.48 0.27
CA LYS A 151 18.54 -4.52 0.32
C LYS A 151 19.18 -4.47 1.71
N ARG A 152 18.38 -4.51 2.77
CA ARG A 152 18.88 -4.55 4.16
C ARG A 152 19.63 -5.84 4.48
N GLN A 153 19.29 -6.94 3.83
CA GLN A 153 19.93 -8.25 4.00
C GLN A 153 21.05 -8.50 2.98
N GLY A 154 21.38 -7.55 2.12
CA GLY A 154 22.46 -7.64 1.16
C GLY A 154 22.17 -8.56 -0.03
N VAL A 155 20.89 -8.85 -0.31
CA VAL A 155 20.51 -9.63 -1.50
C VAL A 155 20.87 -8.84 -2.76
N PRO A 156 21.52 -9.45 -3.76
CA PRO A 156 21.88 -8.78 -5.00
C PRO A 156 20.65 -8.27 -5.79
N ASP A 157 20.77 -7.14 -6.45
CA ASP A 157 19.68 -6.56 -7.24
C ASP A 157 19.16 -7.52 -8.33
N THR A 158 20.06 -8.27 -8.95
CA THR A 158 19.70 -9.28 -9.96
C THR A 158 18.83 -10.40 -9.38
N GLU A 159 19.07 -10.81 -8.14
CA GLU A 159 18.28 -11.82 -7.45
C GLU A 159 16.90 -11.25 -7.05
N VAL A 160 16.85 -10.01 -6.57
CA VAL A 160 15.57 -9.32 -6.26
C VAL A 160 14.70 -9.25 -7.52
N VAL A 161 15.25 -8.84 -8.65
CA VAL A 161 14.54 -8.80 -9.93
C VAL A 161 14.06 -10.19 -10.34
N ALA A 162 14.93 -11.21 -10.28
CA ALA A 162 14.59 -12.59 -10.62
C ALA A 162 13.46 -13.14 -9.74
N ASN A 163 13.48 -12.86 -8.43
CA ASN A 163 12.44 -13.29 -7.50
C ASN A 163 11.09 -12.63 -7.82
N LEU A 164 11.08 -11.33 -8.14
CA LEU A 164 9.85 -10.62 -8.53
C LEU A 164 9.27 -11.13 -9.86
N VAL A 165 10.13 -11.41 -10.85
CA VAL A 165 9.72 -12.04 -12.12
C VAL A 165 9.14 -13.43 -11.87
N SER A 166 9.83 -14.26 -11.08
CA SER A 166 9.35 -15.60 -10.70
C SER A 166 8.02 -15.55 -9.95
N ALA A 167 7.77 -14.51 -9.13
CA ALA A 167 6.48 -14.30 -8.48
C ALA A 167 5.36 -14.12 -9.50
N VAL A 168 5.56 -13.31 -10.53
CA VAL A 168 4.61 -13.10 -11.62
C VAL A 168 4.38 -14.41 -12.40
N GLU A 169 5.46 -15.12 -12.75
CA GLU A 169 5.38 -16.39 -13.49
C GLU A 169 4.61 -17.47 -12.72
N LYS A 170 4.84 -17.60 -11.41
CA LYS A 170 4.09 -18.53 -10.55
C LYS A 170 2.59 -18.25 -10.58
N VAL A 171 2.20 -17.00 -10.47
CA VAL A 171 0.79 -16.60 -10.53
C VAL A 171 0.20 -16.92 -11.91
N ARG A 172 0.88 -16.52 -12.99
CA ARG A 172 0.42 -16.76 -14.36
C ARG A 172 0.28 -18.24 -14.70
N ALA A 173 1.16 -19.08 -14.15
CA ALA A 173 1.12 -20.52 -14.39
C ALA A 173 -0.18 -21.19 -13.90
N VAL A 174 -0.77 -20.68 -12.83
CA VAL A 174 -2.00 -21.24 -12.22
C VAL A 174 -3.24 -20.41 -12.52
N ALA A 175 -3.07 -19.13 -12.81
CA ALA A 175 -4.15 -18.17 -13.02
C ALA A 175 -3.81 -17.22 -14.18
N PRO A 176 -3.81 -17.69 -15.44
CA PRO A 176 -3.42 -16.87 -16.60
C PRO A 176 -4.31 -15.66 -16.83
N GLY A 177 -5.55 -15.67 -16.31
CA GLY A 177 -6.46 -14.52 -16.35
C GLY A 177 -6.31 -13.53 -15.20
N ALA A 178 -5.46 -13.82 -14.18
CA ALA A 178 -5.27 -12.93 -13.06
C ALA A 178 -4.60 -11.62 -13.50
N GLN A 179 -5.07 -10.51 -12.93
CA GLN A 179 -4.40 -9.23 -13.08
C GLN A 179 -3.25 -9.16 -12.08
N ILE A 180 -2.07 -8.75 -12.54
CA ILE A 180 -0.89 -8.69 -11.69
C ILE A 180 -0.25 -7.31 -11.81
N ALA A 181 0.08 -6.69 -10.67
CA ALA A 181 0.86 -5.45 -10.65
C ALA A 181 1.95 -5.50 -9.57
N LEU A 182 3.06 -4.84 -9.83
CA LEU A 182 4.07 -4.51 -8.83
C LEU A 182 3.75 -3.15 -8.24
N LEU A 183 3.68 -3.08 -6.91
CA LEU A 183 3.40 -1.85 -6.17
C LEU A 183 4.69 -1.34 -5.51
N GLY A 184 5.08 -0.11 -5.87
CA GLY A 184 6.16 0.61 -5.21
C GLY A 184 5.81 0.94 -3.76
N ARG A 185 6.83 1.25 -2.96
CA ARG A 185 6.62 1.66 -1.56
C ARG A 185 6.48 3.17 -1.43
N LEU A 186 5.84 3.62 -0.38
CA LEU A 186 5.88 5.02 0.06
C LEU A 186 7.32 5.43 0.38
N ALA A 187 7.69 6.66 0.04
CA ALA A 187 9.00 7.20 0.37
C ALA A 187 9.13 7.42 1.87
N THR A 188 10.11 6.77 2.50
CA THR A 188 10.47 7.05 3.90
C THR A 188 11.37 8.28 3.98
N THR A 189 12.34 8.39 3.06
CA THR A 189 13.20 9.57 2.93
C THR A 189 12.60 10.57 1.94
N ASN A 190 12.88 11.87 2.16
CA ASN A 190 12.53 12.91 1.20
C ASN A 190 13.50 12.94 0.00
N ALA A 191 13.29 13.84 -0.96
CA ALA A 191 14.12 13.96 -2.16
C ALA A 191 15.59 14.26 -1.87
N GLU A 192 15.89 14.91 -0.75
CA GLU A 192 17.27 15.17 -0.30
C GLU A 192 17.92 13.93 0.34
N GLY A 193 17.17 12.86 0.55
CA GLY A 193 17.60 11.66 1.28
C GLY A 193 17.55 11.81 2.79
N ARG A 194 16.76 12.74 3.33
CA ARG A 194 16.57 12.93 4.76
C ARG A 194 15.50 11.98 5.27
N PHE A 195 15.78 11.29 6.36
CA PHE A 195 14.80 10.57 7.17
C PHE A 195 14.45 11.40 8.40
N CYS A 196 13.22 11.85 8.51
CA CYS A 196 12.73 12.55 9.70
C CYS A 196 12.23 11.51 10.70
N ASP A 197 13.14 11.07 11.55
CA ASP A 197 12.92 10.03 12.54
C ASP A 197 12.22 10.53 13.80
N ARG A 198 12.17 11.87 13.99
CA ARG A 198 11.54 12.51 15.15
C ARG A 198 10.49 13.53 14.72
N ASN A 199 9.22 13.23 15.03
CA ASN A 199 8.06 14.04 14.75
C ASN A 199 7.27 14.26 16.03
N THR A 200 7.76 15.17 16.89
CA THR A 200 7.19 15.42 18.22
C THR A 200 6.70 16.85 18.42
N VAL A 201 6.94 17.71 17.44
CA VAL A 201 6.45 19.10 17.41
C VAL A 201 5.61 19.26 16.16
N PRO A 202 4.35 19.74 16.25
CA PRO A 202 3.48 19.89 15.10
C PRO A 202 4.13 20.63 13.92
N ASP A 203 4.02 20.08 12.74
CA ASP A 203 4.55 20.61 11.48
C ASP A 203 6.07 20.91 11.47
N GLN A 204 6.83 20.31 12.38
CA GLN A 204 8.28 20.47 12.49
C GLN A 204 8.99 19.10 12.52
N PRO A 205 8.88 18.31 11.46
CA PRO A 205 9.58 17.04 11.39
C PRO A 205 11.09 17.25 11.41
N THR A 206 11.81 16.47 12.22
CA THR A 206 13.26 16.56 12.34
C THR A 206 13.95 15.23 12.09
N GLY A 207 15.14 15.28 11.50
CA GLY A 207 15.93 14.11 11.18
C GLY A 207 17.20 14.45 10.42
N ALA A 208 17.94 13.44 10.02
CA ALA A 208 19.23 13.56 9.33
C ALA A 208 19.18 13.01 7.90
N ILE A 209 20.18 13.36 7.10
CA ILE A 209 20.43 12.71 5.83
C ILE A 209 20.80 11.25 6.08
N ASP A 210 20.01 10.33 5.57
CA ASP A 210 20.23 8.89 5.62
C ASP A 210 20.40 8.35 4.19
N ARG A 211 21.63 8.43 3.70
CA ARG A 211 21.98 7.97 2.35
C ARG A 211 21.83 6.47 2.17
N ILE A 212 21.87 5.69 3.25
CA ILE A 212 21.71 4.23 3.20
C ILE A 212 20.25 3.90 2.93
N THR A 213 19.33 4.42 3.74
CA THR A 213 17.89 4.20 3.53
C THR A 213 17.44 4.76 2.18
N ALA A 214 17.86 5.98 1.82
CA ALA A 214 17.52 6.58 0.52
C ALA A 214 18.05 5.74 -0.66
N GLY A 215 19.26 5.19 -0.54
CA GLY A 215 19.86 4.29 -1.53
C GLY A 215 19.08 2.99 -1.66
N TYR A 216 18.66 2.39 -0.53
CA TYR A 216 17.86 1.16 -0.54
C TYR A 216 16.47 1.39 -1.16
N GLU A 217 15.84 2.51 -0.87
CA GLU A 217 14.55 2.88 -1.48
C GLU A 217 14.68 3.05 -3.00
N ALA A 218 15.71 3.75 -3.47
CA ALA A 218 15.97 3.94 -4.88
C ALA A 218 16.27 2.61 -5.59
N ALA A 219 17.09 1.75 -5.00
CA ALA A 219 17.40 0.43 -5.54
C ALA A 219 16.13 -0.45 -5.60
N THR A 220 15.32 -0.46 -4.53
CA THR A 220 14.05 -1.21 -4.51
C THR A 220 13.11 -0.75 -5.64
N GLN A 221 12.94 0.55 -5.82
CA GLN A 221 12.13 1.13 -6.90
C GLN A 221 12.65 0.70 -8.29
N ASN A 222 13.96 0.75 -8.50
CA ASN A 222 14.58 0.36 -9.76
C ASN A 222 14.40 -1.14 -10.03
N ASN A 223 14.57 -1.99 -9.02
CA ASN A 223 14.40 -3.43 -9.13
C ASN A 223 12.94 -3.80 -9.46
N GLN A 224 11.97 -3.17 -8.78
CA GLN A 224 10.55 -3.36 -9.07
C GLN A 224 10.19 -2.92 -10.48
N ARG A 225 10.70 -1.77 -10.94
CA ARG A 225 10.48 -1.28 -12.31
C ARG A 225 11.10 -2.22 -13.34
N ALA A 226 12.31 -2.70 -13.11
CA ALA A 226 12.99 -3.65 -14.00
C ALA A 226 12.24 -4.98 -14.08
N ALA A 227 11.81 -5.53 -12.93
CA ALA A 227 11.04 -6.77 -12.88
C ALA A 227 9.69 -6.64 -13.58
N ALA A 228 8.98 -5.52 -13.39
CA ALA A 228 7.71 -5.25 -14.05
C ALA A 228 7.85 -5.20 -15.56
N ALA A 229 8.90 -4.51 -16.06
CA ALA A 229 9.19 -4.45 -17.49
C ALA A 229 9.57 -5.83 -18.06
N GLN A 230 10.38 -6.61 -17.34
CA GLN A 230 10.78 -7.95 -17.77
C GLN A 230 9.61 -8.93 -17.78
N ALA A 231 8.72 -8.86 -16.79
CA ALA A 231 7.56 -9.73 -16.66
C ALA A 231 6.33 -9.24 -17.43
N ASP A 232 6.41 -8.09 -18.10
CA ASP A 232 5.29 -7.44 -18.79
C ASP A 232 4.04 -7.31 -17.89
N VAL A 233 4.24 -6.63 -16.76
CA VAL A 233 3.18 -6.26 -15.81
C VAL A 233 3.30 -4.78 -15.44
N GLN A 234 2.22 -4.21 -14.91
CA GLN A 234 2.22 -2.82 -14.49
C GLN A 234 3.08 -2.60 -13.25
N PHE A 235 3.84 -1.49 -13.24
CA PHE A 235 4.50 -0.94 -12.06
C PHE A 235 3.78 0.33 -11.61
N ILE A 236 3.33 0.36 -10.35
CA ILE A 236 2.70 1.53 -9.73
C ILE A 236 3.79 2.25 -8.94
N ASP A 237 4.31 3.35 -9.48
CA ASP A 237 5.49 4.05 -8.95
C ASP A 237 5.13 5.00 -7.80
N ILE A 238 4.84 4.44 -6.64
CA ILE A 238 4.41 5.16 -5.44
C ILE A 238 5.50 6.11 -4.91
N ARG A 239 6.76 5.67 -4.92
CA ARG A 239 7.85 6.49 -4.37
C ARG A 239 7.98 7.82 -5.10
N SER A 240 7.91 7.82 -6.42
CA SER A 240 7.96 9.06 -7.20
C SER A 240 6.80 10.01 -6.92
N MET A 241 5.65 9.50 -6.49
CA MET A 241 4.48 10.31 -6.13
C MET A 241 4.58 10.93 -4.72
N THR A 242 5.38 10.34 -3.83
CA THR A 242 5.34 10.66 -2.39
C THR A 242 6.63 11.25 -1.83
N ILE A 243 7.73 11.21 -2.57
CA ILE A 243 9.05 11.58 -2.10
C ILE A 243 9.18 13.07 -1.75
N GLU A 244 8.44 13.95 -2.43
CA GLU A 244 8.54 15.40 -2.23
C GLU A 244 7.82 15.87 -0.97
N ALA A 245 6.57 15.47 -0.77
CA ALA A 245 5.71 16.03 0.26
C ALA A 245 5.23 15.04 1.33
N ASN A 246 5.21 13.74 1.03
CA ASN A 246 4.51 12.74 1.85
C ASN A 246 5.43 11.75 2.57
N SER A 247 6.75 11.95 2.51
CA SER A 247 7.72 11.15 3.27
C SER A 247 7.58 11.38 4.78
N SER A 248 8.47 10.76 5.57
CA SER A 248 8.55 11.03 7.03
C SER A 248 8.81 12.50 7.37
N CYS A 249 9.29 13.29 6.38
CA CYS A 249 9.57 14.72 6.52
C CYS A 249 8.42 15.61 6.03
N GLY A 250 7.29 15.06 5.62
CA GLY A 250 6.09 15.83 5.29
C GLY A 250 5.50 16.56 6.50
N LEU A 251 4.70 17.59 6.29
CA LEU A 251 3.89 18.22 7.33
C LEU A 251 2.90 17.19 7.88
N ASP A 252 2.40 17.39 9.10
CA ASP A 252 1.58 16.40 9.80
C ASP A 252 0.38 15.93 8.98
N ALA A 253 -0.30 16.84 8.29
CA ALA A 253 -1.47 16.54 7.44
C ALA A 253 -1.12 15.77 6.15
N ASP A 254 0.12 15.91 5.67
CA ASP A 254 0.59 15.35 4.40
C ASP A 254 1.47 14.11 4.58
N ARG A 255 1.85 13.78 5.83
CA ARG A 255 2.80 12.73 6.14
C ARG A 255 2.18 11.35 6.01
N PHE A 256 2.75 10.53 5.12
CA PHE A 256 2.30 9.13 4.91
C PHE A 256 3.14 8.11 5.65
N ILE A 257 4.32 8.50 6.14
CA ILE A 257 5.23 7.63 6.90
C ILE A 257 5.52 8.27 8.26
N SER A 258 5.27 7.52 9.33
CA SER A 258 5.61 7.96 10.68
C SER A 258 7.13 8.02 10.91
N GLY A 259 7.56 8.81 11.87
CA GLY A 259 8.93 8.77 12.40
C GLY A 259 9.18 7.57 13.30
N MET A 260 10.41 7.46 13.83
CA MET A 260 10.74 6.47 14.87
C MET A 260 10.21 6.90 16.24
N THR A 261 10.30 8.20 16.55
CA THR A 261 9.68 8.86 17.72
C THR A 261 8.66 9.86 17.18
N ASP A 262 7.39 9.52 17.25
CA ASP A 262 6.35 10.25 16.55
C ASP A 262 5.10 10.41 17.41
N THR A 263 4.66 11.65 17.61
CA THR A 263 3.44 12.02 18.32
C THR A 263 2.55 12.93 17.51
N THR A 264 2.92 13.23 16.27
CA THR A 264 2.20 14.18 15.41
C THR A 264 1.65 13.55 14.13
N THR A 265 2.20 12.41 13.68
CA THR A 265 1.59 11.64 12.58
C THR A 265 0.31 10.97 13.08
N PRO A 266 -0.87 11.29 12.51
CA PRO A 266 -2.11 10.64 12.91
C PRO A 266 -2.14 9.16 12.55
N ASP A 267 -2.69 8.34 13.43
CA ASP A 267 -3.09 6.96 13.16
C ASP A 267 -2.06 6.10 12.40
N TYR A 268 -0.98 5.70 13.05
CA TYR A 268 -0.01 4.75 12.49
C TYR A 268 0.14 3.50 13.38
N ASN A 269 0.43 2.36 12.77
CA ASN A 269 0.56 1.06 13.43
C ASN A 269 1.97 0.76 13.93
N MET A 270 2.98 1.17 13.17
CA MET A 270 4.40 0.94 13.45
C MET A 270 5.23 2.20 13.18
N PRO A 271 6.28 2.49 13.97
CA PRO A 271 7.27 3.52 13.65
C PRO A 271 7.93 3.28 12.30
N ALA A 272 8.21 4.35 11.56
CA ALA A 272 8.80 4.36 10.21
C ALA A 272 8.01 3.55 9.17
N HIS A 273 6.71 3.38 9.34
CA HIS A 273 5.82 2.63 8.48
C HIS A 273 4.62 3.49 8.04
N PRO A 274 3.80 3.00 7.09
CA PRO A 274 2.65 3.73 6.60
C PRO A 274 1.68 4.13 7.73
N SER A 275 1.30 5.40 7.73
CA SER A 275 0.14 5.88 8.47
C SER A 275 -1.16 5.37 7.83
N LEU A 276 -2.29 5.60 8.50
CA LEU A 276 -3.60 5.32 7.92
C LEU A 276 -3.82 6.12 6.62
N ALA A 277 -3.36 7.39 6.57
CA ALA A 277 -3.41 8.21 5.36
C ALA A 277 -2.53 7.64 4.25
N GLY A 278 -1.32 7.19 4.56
CA GLY A 278 -0.42 6.52 3.62
C GLY A 278 -1.01 5.20 3.10
N SER A 279 -1.61 4.38 3.97
CA SER A 279 -2.31 3.15 3.59
C SER A 279 -3.49 3.44 2.67
N ARG A 280 -4.26 4.50 2.95
CA ARG A 280 -5.38 4.93 2.11
C ARG A 280 -4.92 5.41 0.74
N PHE A 281 -3.83 6.16 0.68
CA PHE A 281 -3.24 6.59 -0.57
C PHE A 281 -2.83 5.41 -1.44
N LEU A 282 -2.12 4.41 -0.88
CA LEU A 282 -1.75 3.17 -1.60
C LEU A 282 -2.98 2.48 -2.19
N ALA A 283 -4.04 2.30 -1.39
CA ALA A 283 -5.29 1.69 -1.83
C ALA A 283 -5.93 2.45 -2.99
N GLN A 284 -5.94 3.79 -2.93
CA GLN A 284 -6.47 4.64 -4.00
C GLN A 284 -5.67 4.52 -5.30
N GLN A 285 -4.33 4.49 -5.22
CA GLN A 285 -3.49 4.33 -6.41
C GLN A 285 -3.70 2.97 -7.09
N VAL A 286 -3.78 1.89 -6.32
CA VAL A 286 -4.10 0.57 -6.86
C VAL A 286 -5.50 0.55 -7.46
N SER A 287 -6.50 1.14 -6.80
CA SER A 287 -7.88 1.22 -7.31
C SER A 287 -7.96 1.98 -8.64
N ALA A 288 -7.23 3.09 -8.77
CA ALA A 288 -7.20 3.88 -10.02
C ALA A 288 -6.66 3.05 -11.21
N VAL A 289 -5.68 2.19 -10.96
CA VAL A 289 -5.13 1.29 -11.98
C VAL A 289 -6.15 0.25 -12.44
N ILE A 290 -6.92 -0.33 -11.51
CA ILE A 290 -7.99 -1.29 -11.84
C ILE A 290 -9.03 -0.62 -12.75
N VAL A 291 -9.46 0.59 -12.39
CA VAL A 291 -10.46 1.33 -13.17
C VAL A 291 -9.93 1.69 -14.56
N ALA A 292 -8.68 2.14 -14.68
CA ALA A 292 -8.07 2.44 -15.96
C ALA A 292 -8.00 1.22 -16.88
N ALA A 293 -7.62 0.07 -16.36
CA ALA A 293 -7.57 -1.19 -17.11
C ALA A 293 -8.95 -1.63 -17.60
N ALA A 294 -10.01 -1.46 -16.78
CA ALA A 294 -11.39 -1.76 -17.15
C ALA A 294 -11.89 -0.85 -18.28
N VAL A 295 -11.57 0.46 -18.24
CA VAL A 295 -12.01 1.44 -19.25
C VAL A 295 -11.30 1.24 -20.59
N THR A 296 -10.04 0.80 -20.59
CA THR A 296 -9.25 0.57 -21.82
C THR A 296 -9.53 -0.77 -22.48
N GLY A 297 -10.42 -1.60 -21.92
CA GLY A 297 -10.73 -2.94 -22.46
C GLY A 297 -9.57 -3.94 -22.33
N LEU A 298 -8.59 -3.63 -21.48
CA LEU A 298 -7.51 -4.54 -21.07
C LEU A 298 -7.97 -5.52 -19.98
N LEU A 299 -9.22 -5.40 -19.55
CA LEU A 299 -9.91 -6.31 -18.65
C LEU A 299 -10.96 -7.09 -19.42
N PRO A 300 -11.07 -8.41 -19.24
CA PRO A 300 -12.15 -9.20 -19.79
C PRO A 300 -13.51 -8.82 -19.20
#